data_cfe206ac93401626086c8d1211ad83e0
#
_entry.id   cfe206ac93401626086c8d1211ad83e0
#
_cell.length_a   1.000
_cell.length_b   1.000
_cell.length_c   1.000
_cell.angle_alpha   90.00
_cell.angle_beta   90.00
_cell.angle_gamma   90.00
#
_symmetry.space_group_name_H-M   'P 1'
#
loop_
_entity.id
_entity.type
_entity.pdbx_description
1 polymer ?
#
loop_
_entity_poly.entity_id
_entity_poly.type
_entity_poly.pdbx_seq_one_letter_code
_entity_poly.pdbx_strand_id
1 'polypeptide(L)'
;MQDARNLAKKKLPAMIFDYVDGIALEGDGDYSNSEYFRTLKLSQNVLAGGGQKKISKKILGQSYNLPFGIAPMGMCNLVNSKADFSIGKLAKKFNIPVCLSLIHI
;
A
#
# COMPACT_ATOMS: atom_id res chain seq x y z
N MET A 1 2.06 -13.26 3.09
CA MET A 1 2.21 -12.72 1.71
C MET A 1 2.37 -13.81 0.66
N GLN A 2 3.25 -14.79 0.87
CA GLN A 2 3.49 -15.86 -0.12
C GLN A 2 2.23 -16.63 -0.52
N ASP A 3 1.32 -16.89 0.41
CA ASP A 3 0.05 -17.59 0.11
C ASP A 3 -0.86 -16.80 -0.83
N ALA A 4 -0.94 -15.47 -0.65
CA ALA A 4 -1.72 -14.59 -1.54
C ALA A 4 -1.14 -14.58 -2.95
N ARG A 5 0.20 -14.52 -3.09
CA ARG A 5 0.90 -14.58 -4.37
C ARG A 5 0.65 -15.93 -5.08
N ASN A 6 0.76 -17.03 -4.35
CA ASN A 6 0.51 -18.37 -4.89
C ASN A 6 -0.96 -18.55 -5.33
N LEU A 7 -1.89 -17.97 -4.60
CA LEU A 7 -3.31 -17.98 -4.97
C LEU A 7 -3.57 -17.14 -6.22
N ALA A 8 -2.97 -15.96 -6.31
CA ALA A 8 -3.05 -15.09 -7.48
C ALA A 8 -2.52 -15.80 -8.73
N LYS A 9 -1.35 -16.44 -8.64
CA LYS A 9 -0.75 -17.22 -9.73
C LYS A 9 -1.66 -18.32 -10.28
N LYS A 10 -2.47 -18.93 -9.40
CA LYS A 10 -3.44 -19.97 -9.81
C LYS A 10 -4.72 -19.42 -10.44
N LYS A 11 -5.08 -18.17 -10.09
CA LYS A 11 -6.39 -17.60 -10.47
C LYS A 11 -6.32 -16.62 -11.64
N LEU A 12 -5.20 -15.94 -11.80
CA LEU A 12 -5.03 -14.94 -12.86
C LEU A 12 -4.50 -15.57 -14.14
N PRO A 13 -4.87 -15.04 -15.33
CA PRO A 13 -4.16 -15.37 -16.55
C PRO A 13 -2.66 -15.08 -16.41
N ALA A 14 -1.81 -15.92 -16.99
CA ALA A 14 -0.36 -15.83 -16.85
C ALA A 14 0.17 -14.43 -17.19
N MET A 15 -0.27 -13.83 -18.29
CA MET A 15 0.13 -12.49 -18.72
C MET A 15 -0.20 -11.41 -17.67
N ILE A 16 -1.36 -11.50 -17.02
CA ILE A 16 -1.76 -10.54 -15.97
C ILE A 16 -0.95 -10.78 -14.71
N PHE A 17 -0.74 -12.04 -14.34
CA PHE A 17 0.09 -12.37 -13.19
C PHE A 17 1.52 -11.89 -13.38
N ASP A 18 2.13 -12.17 -14.54
CA ASP A 18 3.50 -11.77 -14.85
C ASP A 18 3.67 -10.24 -14.88
N TYR A 19 2.65 -9.51 -15.36
CA TYR A 19 2.64 -8.05 -15.32
C TYR A 19 2.65 -7.50 -13.88
N VAL A 20 1.85 -8.07 -12.99
CA VAL A 20 1.74 -7.60 -11.59
C VAL A 20 2.91 -8.06 -10.73
N ASP A 21 3.39 -9.28 -10.96
CA ASP A 21 4.48 -9.91 -10.21
C ASP A 21 5.86 -9.50 -10.74
N GLY A 22 5.90 -8.96 -11.95
CA GLY A 22 7.12 -8.56 -12.63
C GLY A 22 7.82 -7.39 -11.95
N ILE A 23 9.14 -7.42 -12.00
CA ILE A 23 10.03 -6.40 -11.47
C ILE A 23 10.78 -5.78 -12.63
N ALA A 24 10.97 -4.46 -12.62
CA ALA A 24 11.74 -3.77 -13.64
C ALA A 24 13.23 -4.10 -13.52
N LEU A 25 13.88 -4.36 -14.67
CA LEU A 25 15.31 -4.68 -14.77
C LEU A 25 15.68 -5.89 -13.88
N GLU A 26 16.76 -5.78 -13.11
CA GLU A 26 17.25 -6.83 -12.22
C GLU A 26 16.62 -6.83 -10.82
N GLY A 27 15.63 -5.96 -10.58
CA GLY A 27 14.90 -5.94 -9.32
C GLY A 27 15.52 -5.09 -8.22
N ASP A 28 16.51 -4.28 -8.52
CA ASP A 28 17.21 -3.42 -7.55
C ASP A 28 16.27 -2.49 -6.79
N GLY A 29 15.23 -1.99 -7.46
CA GLY A 29 14.23 -1.11 -6.84
C GLY A 29 13.42 -1.83 -5.76
N ASP A 30 13.02 -3.08 -5.99
CA ASP A 30 12.27 -3.88 -5.02
C ASP A 30 13.14 -4.24 -3.81
N TYR A 31 14.38 -4.66 -4.07
CA TYR A 31 15.35 -4.92 -3.02
C TYR A 31 15.59 -3.69 -2.15
N SER A 32 15.83 -2.53 -2.75
CA SER A 32 16.08 -1.28 -2.03
C SER A 32 14.89 -0.86 -1.18
N ASN A 33 13.67 -0.99 -1.70
CA ASN A 33 12.44 -0.68 -0.96
C ASN A 33 12.25 -1.59 0.25
N SER A 34 12.53 -2.88 0.10
CA SER A 34 12.41 -3.86 1.18
C SER A 34 13.51 -3.71 2.22
N GLU A 35 14.73 -3.46 1.81
CA GLU A 35 15.91 -3.32 2.67
C GLU A 35 15.82 -2.08 3.57
N TYR A 36 15.29 -0.99 3.04
CA TYR A 36 15.11 0.22 3.83
C TYR A 36 14.31 -0.05 5.13
N PHE A 37 13.24 -0.83 5.06
CA PHE A 37 12.46 -1.18 6.26
C PHE A 37 13.23 -2.03 7.26
N ARG A 38 14.20 -2.81 6.83
CA ARG A 38 15.07 -3.61 7.72
C ARG A 38 16.10 -2.76 8.45
N THR A 39 16.49 -1.63 7.87
CA THR A 39 17.44 -0.70 8.49
C THR A 39 16.80 0.23 9.52
N LEU A 40 15.47 0.41 9.46
CA LEU A 40 14.74 1.23 10.42
C LEU A 40 14.79 0.62 11.81
N LYS A 41 15.23 1.41 12.78
CA LYS A 41 15.26 1.04 14.20
C LYS A 41 14.37 1.98 15.00
N LEU A 42 13.62 1.44 15.93
CA LEU A 42 12.84 2.22 16.88
C LEU A 42 13.71 2.61 18.06
N SER A 43 13.83 3.91 18.31
CA SER A 43 14.45 4.42 19.52
C SER A 43 13.49 4.30 20.71
N GLN A 44 13.89 3.60 21.75
CA GLN A 44 13.09 3.46 22.96
C GLN A 44 13.29 4.68 23.87
N ASN A 45 12.18 5.27 24.30
CA ASN A 45 12.16 6.25 25.39
C ASN A 45 11.53 5.61 26.62
N VAL A 46 12.36 5.02 27.45
CA VAL A 46 11.93 4.39 28.71
C VAL A 46 11.49 5.48 29.68
N LEU A 47 10.36 5.28 30.39
CA LEU A 47 9.78 6.21 31.37
C LEU A 47 9.30 7.56 30.80
N ALA A 48 9.15 7.70 29.52
CA ALA A 48 8.67 8.94 28.88
C ALA A 48 7.17 9.24 29.06
N GLY A 49 6.46 8.46 29.87
CA GLY A 49 5.04 8.61 30.14
C GLY A 49 4.14 7.98 29.05
N GLY A 50 3.07 7.33 29.46
CA GLY A 50 2.11 6.65 28.59
C GLY A 50 0.92 7.54 28.20
N GLY A 51 1.13 8.70 27.59
CA GLY A 51 0.04 9.55 27.09
C GLY A 51 -0.74 8.89 25.95
N GLN A 52 -2.00 9.33 25.72
CA GLN A 52 -2.80 8.87 24.59
C GLN A 52 -2.06 9.07 23.27
N LYS A 53 -1.78 7.97 22.57
CA LYS A 53 -1.10 8.01 21.27
C LYS A 53 -2.06 8.51 20.21
N LYS A 54 -1.83 9.73 19.70
CA LYS A 54 -2.56 10.29 18.57
C LYS A 54 -1.88 9.87 17.27
N ILE A 55 -2.52 9.00 16.52
CA ILE A 55 -2.04 8.56 15.19
C ILE A 55 -2.66 9.35 14.05
N SER A 56 -3.73 10.11 14.32
CA SER A 56 -4.34 11.00 13.32
C SER A 56 -3.38 12.09 12.88
N LYS A 57 -3.39 12.42 11.59
CA LYS A 57 -2.54 13.45 10.98
C LYS A 57 -3.33 14.35 10.05
N LYS A 58 -2.88 15.60 9.93
CA LYS A 58 -3.36 16.54 8.91
C LYS A 58 -2.43 16.44 7.71
N ILE A 59 -2.97 16.09 6.55
CA ILE A 59 -2.26 15.93 5.29
C ILE A 59 -2.96 16.79 4.24
N LEU A 60 -2.24 17.67 3.56
CA LEU A 60 -2.77 18.59 2.55
C LEU A 60 -4.04 19.35 3.02
N GLY A 61 -4.03 19.80 4.26
CA GLY A 61 -5.13 20.58 4.84
C GLY A 61 -6.30 19.76 5.38
N GLN A 62 -6.37 18.44 5.13
CA GLN A 62 -7.42 17.55 5.61
C GLN A 62 -6.94 16.65 6.76
N SER A 63 -7.83 16.36 7.72
CA SER A 63 -7.54 15.49 8.85
C SER A 63 -7.88 14.04 8.53
N TYR A 64 -6.92 13.14 8.75
CA TYR A 64 -7.06 11.71 8.55
C TYR A 64 -6.83 10.95 9.85
N ASN A 65 -7.46 9.78 9.97
CA ASN A 65 -7.38 8.96 11.18
C ASN A 65 -6.04 8.24 11.32
N LEU A 66 -5.36 7.98 10.20
CA LEU A 66 -4.09 7.25 10.15
C LEU A 66 -3.01 8.08 9.45
N PRO A 67 -1.74 7.91 9.81
CA PRO A 67 -0.62 8.67 9.26
C PRO A 67 -0.10 8.10 7.92
N PHE A 68 -0.89 7.32 7.23
CA PHE A 68 -0.57 6.72 5.93
C PHE A 68 -1.81 6.69 5.03
N GLY A 69 -1.59 6.46 3.75
CA GLY A 69 -2.64 6.35 2.75
C GLY A 69 -2.34 5.26 1.72
N ILE A 70 -3.18 5.19 0.71
CA ILE A 70 -3.03 4.25 -0.40
C ILE A 70 -2.40 4.99 -1.57
N ALA A 71 -1.23 4.51 -1.99
CA ALA A 71 -0.51 5.04 -3.13
C ALA A 71 -1.23 4.72 -4.45
N PRO A 72 -1.02 5.51 -5.51
CA PRO A 72 -1.59 5.23 -6.82
C PRO A 72 -1.02 3.92 -7.38
N MET A 73 -1.91 3.03 -7.80
CA MET A 73 -1.59 1.78 -8.47
C MET A 73 -2.23 1.76 -9.84
N GLY A 74 -1.44 1.50 -10.88
CA GLY A 74 -1.95 1.35 -12.24
C GLY A 74 -2.69 0.03 -12.43
N MET A 75 -3.74 0.06 -13.25
CA MET A 75 -4.40 -1.13 -13.80
C MET A 75 -4.92 -2.16 -12.77
N CYS A 76 -5.29 -1.73 -11.57
CA CYS A 76 -5.83 -2.63 -10.52
C CYS A 76 -7.05 -3.42 -11.00
N ASN A 77 -7.85 -2.84 -11.90
CA ASN A 77 -9.04 -3.48 -12.45
C ASN A 77 -8.74 -4.65 -13.40
N LEU A 78 -7.49 -4.81 -13.87
CA LEU A 78 -7.06 -6.02 -14.58
C LEU A 78 -7.06 -7.26 -13.67
N VAL A 79 -6.73 -7.05 -12.41
CA VAL A 79 -6.70 -8.13 -11.40
C VAL A 79 -8.10 -8.39 -10.84
N ASN A 80 -8.83 -7.31 -10.58
CA ASN A 80 -10.20 -7.38 -10.07
C ASN A 80 -10.98 -6.15 -10.55
N SER A 81 -12.03 -6.37 -11.33
CA SER A 81 -12.86 -5.32 -11.94
C SER A 81 -13.47 -4.33 -10.95
N LYS A 82 -13.50 -4.65 -9.66
CA LYS A 82 -14.00 -3.78 -8.58
C LYS A 82 -12.89 -3.26 -7.66
N ALA A 83 -11.62 -3.41 -8.04
CA ALA A 83 -10.48 -3.07 -7.17
C ALA A 83 -10.52 -1.60 -6.75
N ASP A 84 -10.55 -0.67 -7.69
CA ASP A 84 -10.51 0.77 -7.41
C ASP A 84 -11.71 1.22 -6.57
N PHE A 85 -12.89 0.69 -6.87
CA PHE A 85 -14.09 0.98 -6.07
C PHE A 85 -13.98 0.46 -4.64
N SER A 86 -13.44 -0.73 -4.46
CA SER A 86 -13.21 -1.33 -3.13
C SER A 86 -12.18 -0.55 -2.34
N ILE A 87 -11.09 -0.13 -2.99
CA ILE A 87 -10.05 0.73 -2.40
C ILE A 87 -10.65 2.06 -1.94
N GLY A 88 -11.44 2.72 -2.80
CA GLY A 88 -12.11 3.98 -2.45
C GLY A 88 -13.08 3.84 -1.27
N LYS A 89 -13.85 2.75 -1.22
CA LYS A 89 -14.72 2.46 -0.07
C LYS A 89 -13.94 2.25 1.22
N LEU A 90 -12.84 1.52 1.18
CA LEU A 90 -11.98 1.30 2.34
C LEU A 90 -11.34 2.61 2.81
N ALA A 91 -10.80 3.40 1.88
CA ALA A 91 -10.22 4.70 2.21
C ALA A 91 -11.24 5.61 2.90
N LYS A 92 -12.47 5.68 2.39
CA LYS A 92 -13.57 6.42 3.02
C LYS A 92 -13.92 5.87 4.41
N LYS A 93 -14.03 4.54 4.54
CA LYS A 93 -14.38 3.89 5.81
C LYS A 93 -13.37 4.18 6.92
N PHE A 94 -12.08 4.15 6.60
CA PHE A 94 -11.01 4.38 7.57
C PHE A 94 -10.55 5.83 7.65
N ASN A 95 -11.12 6.71 6.84
CA ASN A 95 -10.71 8.10 6.70
C ASN A 95 -9.19 8.21 6.50
N ILE A 96 -8.70 7.61 5.42
CA ILE A 96 -7.30 7.67 4.99
C ILE A 96 -7.21 8.26 3.58
N PRO A 97 -6.11 8.96 3.23
CA PRO A 97 -5.93 9.46 1.88
C PRO A 97 -5.76 8.31 0.89
N VAL A 98 -6.27 8.49 -0.31
CA VAL A 98 -6.07 7.58 -1.44
C VAL A 98 -5.73 8.39 -2.68
N CYS A 99 -4.73 7.91 -3.43
CA CYS A 99 -4.41 8.43 -4.74
C CYS A 99 -4.82 7.40 -5.80
N LEU A 100 -5.50 7.87 -6.83
CA LEU A 100 -5.82 7.04 -7.99
C LEU A 100 -4.87 7.35 -9.13
N SER A 101 -4.51 6.33 -9.91
CA SER A 101 -3.70 6.52 -11.11
C SER A 101 -4.53 7.12 -12.24
N LEU A 102 -3.95 8.06 -13.01
CA LEU A 102 -4.60 8.69 -14.17
C LEU A 102 -4.91 7.71 -15.31
N ILE A 103 -4.28 6.55 -15.35
CA ILE A 103 -4.55 5.50 -16.34
C ILE A 103 -5.99 4.98 -16.26
N HIS A 104 -6.69 5.27 -15.17
CA HIS A 104 -8.07 4.79 -14.92
C HIS A 104 -9.14 5.87 -15.08
N ILE A 105 -8.76 7.05 -15.49
CA ILE A 105 -9.71 8.15 -15.69
C ILE A 105 -10.09 8.27 -17.14
#